data_3030efdb4b6b284bbe4516c7cde0b4c8
#
_entry.id   3030efdb4b6b284bbe4516c7cde0b4c8
#
_cell.length_a   1.000
_cell.length_b   1.000
_cell.length_c   1.000
_cell.angle_alpha   90.00
_cell.angle_beta   90.00
_cell.angle_gamma   90.00
#
_symmetry.space_group_name_H-M   'P 1'
#
loop_
_entity.id
_entity.type
_entity.pdbx_description
1 polymer ?
#
loop_
_entity_poly.entity_id
_entity_poly.type
_entity_poly.pdbx_seq_one_letter_code
_entity_poly.pdbx_strand_id
1 'polypeptide(L)' 'MNVTDIVALSDKKEYLVAAKVDHKDKTYVCFVDMSNYQNVRYGYLDKDEVVFLKKETVDSVVLLKLFSQMTKLLSKMS' A
#
# COMPACT_ATOMS: atom_id res chain seq x y z
N MET A 1 -4.02 -10.10 -3.55
CA MET A 1 -4.20 -8.64 -3.36
C MET A 1 -3.60 -7.91 -4.54
N ASN A 2 -4.40 -7.21 -5.29
CA ASN A 2 -3.96 -6.51 -6.50
C ASN A 2 -4.20 -5.01 -6.37
N VAL A 3 -3.43 -4.23 -7.12
CA VAL A 3 -3.64 -2.78 -7.20
C VAL A 3 -5.08 -2.52 -7.66
N THR A 4 -5.73 -1.56 -7.02
CA THR A 4 -7.15 -1.17 -7.14
C THR A 4 -8.13 -2.04 -6.38
N ASP A 5 -7.70 -3.13 -5.75
CA ASP A 5 -8.57 -3.89 -4.85
C ASP A 5 -8.94 -3.05 -3.62
N ILE A 6 -10.16 -3.25 -3.13
CA ILE A 6 -10.57 -2.70 -1.84
C ILE A 6 -10.57 -3.85 -0.84
N VAL A 7 -9.82 -3.69 0.23
CA VAL A 7 -9.61 -4.74 1.22
C VAL A 7 -9.95 -4.25 2.61
N ALA A 8 -10.50 -5.13 3.43
CA ALA A 8 -10.71 -4.86 4.85
C ALA A 8 -9.51 -5.44 5.61
N LEU A 9 -8.86 -4.60 6.41
CA LEU A 9 -7.68 -4.99 7.16
C LEU A 9 -8.01 -5.26 8.64
N SER A 10 -6.99 -5.62 9.41
CA SER A 10 -7.16 -6.03 10.81
C SER A 10 -7.71 -4.92 11.70
N ASP A 11 -7.59 -3.67 11.32
CA ASP A 11 -8.17 -2.52 12.04
C ASP A 11 -9.66 -2.30 11.72
N LYS A 12 -10.26 -3.21 10.94
CA LYS A 12 -11.67 -3.17 10.50
C LYS A 12 -12.01 -2.00 9.59
N LYS A 13 -11.01 -1.35 9.01
CA LYS A 13 -11.20 -0.30 8.02
C LYS A 13 -11.00 -0.86 6.62
N GLU A 14 -11.63 -0.21 5.64
CA GLU A 14 -11.44 -0.54 4.24
C GLU A 14 -10.38 0.34 3.62
N TYR A 15 -9.51 -0.28 2.84
CA TYR A 15 -8.40 0.39 2.17
C TYR A 15 -8.39 0.06 0.69
N LEU A 16 -8.01 1.05 -0.12
CA LEU A 16 -7.68 0.83 -1.51
C LEU A 16 -6.21 0.43 -1.61
N VAL A 17 -5.93 -0.65 -2.33
CA VAL A 17 -4.55 -1.04 -2.65
C VAL A 17 -4.06 -0.10 -3.75
N ALA A 18 -3.24 0.87 -3.38
CA ALA A 18 -2.81 1.93 -4.29
C ALA A 18 -1.49 1.59 -5.00
N ALA A 19 -0.65 0.75 -4.41
CA ALA A 19 0.61 0.35 -5.00
C ALA A 19 1.09 -0.96 -4.40
N LYS A 20 1.89 -1.71 -5.16
CA LYS A 20 2.42 -3.00 -4.76
C LYS A 20 3.79 -3.19 -5.40
N VAL A 21 4.80 -3.51 -4.60
CA VAL A 21 6.18 -3.65 -5.05
C VAL A 21 6.83 -4.85 -4.38
N ASP A 22 7.48 -5.70 -5.17
CA ASP A 22 8.31 -6.79 -4.65
C ASP A 22 9.73 -6.28 -4.44
N HIS A 23 10.30 -6.58 -3.26
CA HIS A 23 11.66 -6.16 -2.92
C HIS A 23 12.24 -7.12 -1.88
N LYS A 24 13.37 -7.75 -2.19
CA LYS A 24 14.10 -8.66 -1.27
C LYS A 24 13.19 -9.70 -0.63
N ASP A 25 12.49 -10.47 -1.44
CA ASP A 25 11.60 -11.56 -1.04
C ASP A 25 10.36 -11.12 -0.24
N LYS A 26 10.10 -9.82 -0.18
CA LYS A 26 8.89 -9.28 0.45
C LYS A 26 8.06 -8.52 -0.58
N THR A 27 6.76 -8.58 -0.41
CA THR A 27 5.84 -7.77 -1.21
C THR A 27 5.34 -6.62 -0.34
N TYR A 28 5.69 -5.40 -0.71
CA TYR A 28 5.27 -4.19 -0.02
C TYR A 28 4.04 -3.61 -0.69
N VAL A 29 3.13 -3.09 0.11
CA VAL A 29 1.86 -2.55 -0.37
C VAL A 29 1.61 -1.20 0.27
N CYS A 30 1.09 -0.28 -0.53
CA CYS A 30 0.62 1.02 -0.06
C CYS A 30 -0.90 1.02 -0.04
N PHE A 31 -1.48 1.37 1.09
CA PHE A 31 -2.92 1.38 1.31
C PHE A 31 -3.41 2.80 1.52
N VAL A 32 -4.53 3.14 0.88
CA VAL A 32 -5.21 4.42 1.08
C VAL A 32 -6.53 4.17 1.78
N ASP A 33 -6.76 4.84 2.90
CA ASP A 33 -7.98 4.72 3.68
C ASP A 33 -9.18 5.22 2.86
N MET A 34 -10.19 4.37 2.69
CA MET A 34 -11.37 4.72 1.89
C MET A 34 -12.22 5.82 2.55
N SER A 35 -12.14 5.99 3.86
CA SER A 35 -12.87 7.02 4.57
C SER A 35 -12.08 8.33 4.69
N ASN A 36 -10.77 8.30 4.44
CA ASN A 36 -9.92 9.50 4.51
C ASN A 36 -8.70 9.30 3.60
N TYR A 37 -8.76 9.79 2.38
CA TYR A 37 -7.72 9.60 1.37
C TYR A 37 -6.37 10.23 1.74
N GLN A 38 -6.31 11.07 2.77
CA GLN A 38 -5.05 11.61 3.26
C GLN A 38 -4.33 10.63 4.19
N ASN A 39 -5.04 9.61 4.69
CA ASN A 39 -4.46 8.60 5.55
C ASN A 39 -3.92 7.44 4.70
N VAL A 40 -2.61 7.44 4.49
CA VAL A 40 -1.91 6.42 3.71
C VAL A 40 -1.12 5.54 4.67
N ARG A 41 -1.25 4.22 4.49
CA ARG A 41 -0.56 3.25 5.32
C ARG A 41 0.34 2.37 4.46
N TYR A 42 1.38 1.86 5.07
CA TYR A 42 2.34 0.96 4.43
C TYR A 42 2.35 -0.37 5.15
N GLY A 43 2.59 -1.44 4.41
CA GLY A 43 2.69 -2.76 4.98
C GLY A 43 3.41 -3.71 4.03
N TYR A 44 3.65 -4.93 4.50
CA TYR A 44 4.12 -6.00 3.65
C TYR A 44 3.24 -7.22 3.86
N LEU A 45 3.23 -8.09 2.85
CA LEU A 45 2.47 -9.33 2.92
C LEU A 45 3.33 -10.43 3.55
N ASP A 46 2.81 -11.05 4.61
CA ASP A 46 3.40 -12.22 5.23
C ASP A 46 2.39 -13.35 5.07
N LYS A 47 2.61 -14.21 4.07
CA LYS A 47 1.64 -15.22 3.63
C LYS A 47 0.34 -14.50 3.22
N ASP A 48 -0.76 -14.73 3.94
CA ASP A 48 -2.06 -14.11 3.64
C ASP A 48 -2.36 -12.93 4.57
N GLU A 49 -1.39 -12.51 5.37
CA GLU A 49 -1.60 -11.44 6.34
C GLU A 49 -0.83 -10.18 5.94
N VAL A 50 -1.40 -9.04 6.32
CA VAL A 50 -0.75 -7.74 6.14
C VAL A 50 -0.11 -7.34 7.46
N VAL A 51 1.20 -7.07 7.43
CA VAL A 51 1.94 -6.53 8.56
C VAL A 51 2.14 -5.05 8.30
N PHE A 52 1.53 -4.19 9.13
CA PHE A 52 1.67 -2.75 8.98
C PHE A 52 3.07 -2.28 9.37
N LEU A 53 3.58 -1.31 8.62
CA LEU A 53 4.89 -0.72 8.85
C LEU A 53 4.76 0.79 9.03
N LYS A 54 5.66 1.36 9.82
CA LYS A 54 5.82 2.81 9.87
C LYS A 54 6.59 3.26 8.64
N LYS A 55 6.25 4.42 8.10
CA LYS A 55 6.91 4.98 6.92
C LYS A 55 8.44 4.99 7.08
N GLU A 56 8.93 5.32 8.27
CA GLU A 56 10.35 5.44 8.56
C GLU A 56 11.09 4.10 8.49
N THR A 57 10.37 2.98 8.63
CA THR A 57 10.97 1.65 8.58
C THR A 57 10.95 1.04 7.18
N VAL A 58 10.30 1.68 6.22
CA VAL A 58 10.27 1.21 4.84
C VAL A 58 11.51 1.73 4.11
N ASP A 59 12.18 0.82 3.39
CA ASP A 59 13.34 1.16 2.58
C ASP A 59 12.99 2.29 1.60
N SER A 60 13.88 3.29 1.49
CA SER A 60 13.64 4.45 0.62
C SER A 60 13.43 4.06 -0.85
N VAL A 61 14.10 3.01 -1.32
CA VAL A 61 13.92 2.51 -2.69
C VAL A 61 12.49 2.00 -2.87
N VAL A 62 11.97 1.28 -1.87
CA VAL A 62 10.59 0.77 -1.90
C VAL A 62 9.60 1.93 -1.87
N LEU A 63 9.83 2.93 -1.01
CA LEU A 63 8.96 4.12 -0.95
C LEU A 63 8.88 4.83 -2.28
N LEU A 64 10.02 5.03 -2.95
CA LEU A 64 10.04 5.69 -4.26
C LEU A 64 9.23 4.91 -5.29
N LYS A 65 9.35 3.59 -5.30
CA LYS A 65 8.58 2.75 -6.22
C LYS A 65 7.08 2.78 -5.91
N LEU A 66 6.72 2.75 -4.63
CA LEU A 66 5.32 2.83 -4.21
C LEU A 66 4.72 4.17 -4.60
N PHE A 67 5.41 5.27 -4.35
CA PHE A 67 4.94 6.60 -4.72
C PHE A 67 4.78 6.74 -6.24
N SER A 68 5.71 6.20 -7.02
CA SER A 68 5.63 6.22 -8.47
C SER A 68 4.37 5.51 -8.97
N GLN A 69 4.07 4.33 -8.43
CA GLN A 69 2.86 3.58 -8.81
C GLN A 69 1.59 4.32 -8.38
N MET A 70 1.58 4.86 -7.17
CA MET A 70 0.41 5.58 -6.66
C MET A 70 0.13 6.82 -7.51
N THR A 71 1.16 7.55 -7.91
CA THR A 71 1.02 8.72 -8.78
C THR A 71 0.41 8.33 -10.13
N LYS A 72 0.85 7.22 -10.71
CA LYS A 72 0.30 6.73 -11.97
C LYS A 72 -1.17 6.35 -11.82
N LEU A 73 -1.52 5.69 -10.73
CA LEU A 73 -2.90 5.31 -10.46
C LEU A 73 -3.80 6.54 -10.33
N LEU A 74 -3.40 7.52 -9.55
CA LEU A 74 -4.17 8.74 -9.35
C LEU A 74 -4.31 9.52 -10.66
N SER A 75 -3.27 9.53 -11.48
CA SER A 75 -3.32 10.17 -12.80
C SER A 75 -4.36 9.52 -13.72
N LYS A 76 -4.53 8.20 -13.64
CA LYS A 76 -5.52 7.48 -14.43
C LYS A 76 -6.95 7.68 -13.91
N MET A 77 -7.09 7.98 -12.63
CA MET A 77 -8.41 8.15 -12.01
C MET A 77 -8.95 9.58 -12.13
N SER A 78 -8.12 10.52 -12.54
CA SER A 78 -8.53 11.93 -12.65
C SER A 78 -9.05 12.32 -14.06
#